data_ecc8ffdff1e39b1690a1a6d26202b8e3
#
_entry.id   ecc8ffdff1e39b1690a1a6d26202b8e3
#
_cell.length_a   1.000
_cell.length_b   1.000
_cell.length_c   1.000
_cell.angle_alpha   90.00
_cell.angle_beta   90.00
_cell.angle_gamma   90.00
#
_symmetry.space_group_name_H-M   'P 1'
#
loop_
_entity.id
_entity.type
_entity.pdbx_description
1 polymer ?
#
loop_
_entity_poly.entity_id
_entity_poly.type
_entity_poly.pdbx_seq_one_letter_code
_entity_poly.pdbx_strand_id
1 'polypeptide(L)'
;MSKLLQDVVGELSKLPGVGRRTALRLAIHILRMERDSVAEMTESIDRFRNEIRYCSQCNNLSDEEVCPICADRERDHATICVVEQVADVRSVENTRQYRGMYHVLGGVISPMQGISPSDLKIDLLCERIARGGVKEVILAISTSVEGETTLFYLMNRLRQFPGLKVTSIARGIGFGDELEYVDELTITHALMNRREIE
;
A
#
# COMPACT_ATOMS: atom_id res chain seq x y z
N MET A 1 20.44 -31.25 -17.60
CA MET A 1 20.11 -30.60 -16.32
C MET A 1 19.00 -31.41 -15.67
N SER A 2 19.03 -31.66 -14.35
CA SER A 2 18.01 -32.45 -13.64
C SER A 2 16.63 -31.82 -13.84
N LYS A 3 15.59 -32.66 -14.05
CA LYS A 3 14.20 -32.20 -14.21
C LYS A 3 13.72 -31.46 -12.94
N LEU A 4 14.01 -32.03 -11.76
CA LEU A 4 13.65 -31.40 -10.47
C LEU A 4 14.25 -30.00 -10.32
N LEU A 5 15.50 -29.80 -10.75
CA LEU A 5 16.13 -28.48 -10.72
C LEU A 5 15.44 -27.51 -11.69
N GLN A 6 15.06 -27.99 -12.89
CA GLN A 6 14.36 -27.17 -13.87
C GLN A 6 12.98 -26.73 -13.37
N ASP A 7 12.25 -27.62 -12.71
CA ASP A 7 10.92 -27.34 -12.16
C ASP A 7 11.00 -26.23 -11.09
N VAL A 8 11.91 -26.35 -10.12
CA VAL A 8 12.10 -25.32 -9.08
C VAL A 8 12.55 -23.99 -9.67
N VAL A 9 13.49 -24.00 -10.61
CA VAL A 9 13.94 -22.78 -11.30
C VAL A 9 12.78 -22.14 -12.06
N GLY A 10 11.92 -22.96 -12.69
CA GLY A 10 10.72 -22.49 -13.37
C GLY A 10 9.76 -21.75 -12.44
N GLU A 11 9.45 -22.35 -11.28
CA GLU A 11 8.55 -21.76 -10.30
C GLU A 11 9.12 -20.45 -9.71
N LEU A 12 10.38 -20.46 -9.29
CA LEU A 12 11.04 -19.26 -8.75
C LEU A 12 11.13 -18.12 -9.76
N SER A 13 11.25 -18.45 -11.07
CA SER A 13 11.31 -17.43 -12.14
C SER A 13 9.97 -16.75 -12.42
N LYS A 14 8.85 -17.24 -11.86
CA LYS A 14 7.54 -16.58 -11.95
C LYS A 14 7.41 -15.41 -10.98
N LEU A 15 8.30 -15.33 -9.99
CA LEU A 15 8.29 -14.23 -9.01
C LEU A 15 8.79 -12.93 -9.67
N PRO A 16 8.13 -11.78 -9.41
CA PRO A 16 8.56 -10.49 -9.94
C PRO A 16 10.01 -10.19 -9.55
N GLY A 17 10.82 -9.74 -10.50
CA GLY A 17 12.24 -9.42 -10.29
C GLY A 17 13.18 -10.64 -10.21
N VAL A 18 12.65 -11.87 -10.28
CA VAL A 18 13.47 -13.10 -10.25
C VAL A 18 13.70 -13.64 -11.65
N GLY A 19 14.82 -13.24 -12.27
CA GLY A 19 15.24 -13.82 -13.56
C GLY A 19 15.79 -15.25 -13.38
N ARG A 20 15.87 -15.98 -14.50
CA ARG A 20 16.28 -17.39 -14.52
C ARG A 20 17.65 -17.66 -13.87
N ARG A 21 18.60 -16.71 -13.99
CA ARG A 21 19.93 -16.81 -13.34
C ARG A 21 19.82 -16.71 -11.82
N THR A 22 19.01 -15.80 -11.33
CA THR A 22 18.73 -15.64 -9.88
C THR A 22 17.99 -16.86 -9.35
N ALA A 23 16.96 -17.34 -10.07
CA ALA A 23 16.21 -18.55 -9.71
C ALA A 23 17.12 -19.78 -9.57
N LEU A 24 18.06 -19.97 -10.50
CA LEU A 24 19.03 -21.08 -10.41
C LEU A 24 19.91 -20.95 -9.15
N ARG A 25 20.38 -19.75 -8.84
CA ARG A 25 21.19 -19.52 -7.63
C ARG A 25 20.40 -19.80 -6.35
N LEU A 26 19.13 -19.36 -6.31
CA LEU A 26 18.23 -19.65 -5.19
C LEU A 26 17.94 -21.15 -5.05
N ALA A 27 17.66 -21.86 -6.14
CA ALA A 27 17.42 -23.30 -6.13
C ALA A 27 18.63 -24.08 -5.60
N ILE A 28 19.86 -23.71 -6.00
CA ILE A 28 21.08 -24.31 -5.47
C ILE A 28 21.29 -23.98 -3.99
N HIS A 29 20.91 -22.78 -3.54
CA HIS A 29 20.95 -22.40 -2.13
C HIS A 29 19.99 -23.25 -1.30
N ILE A 30 18.73 -23.37 -1.73
CA ILE A 30 17.72 -24.22 -1.09
C ILE A 30 18.18 -25.67 -0.97
N LEU A 31 18.85 -26.22 -2.00
CA LEU A 31 19.41 -27.57 -1.96
C LEU A 31 20.45 -27.77 -0.85
N ARG A 32 21.12 -26.70 -0.42
CA ARG A 32 22.15 -26.74 0.64
C ARG A 32 21.60 -26.45 2.03
N MET A 33 20.35 -26.01 2.12
CA MET A 33 19.67 -25.78 3.41
C MET A 33 19.36 -27.14 4.08
N GLU A 34 19.22 -27.11 5.39
CA GLU A 34 18.71 -28.25 6.15
C GLU A 34 17.27 -28.58 5.71
N ARG A 35 16.92 -29.85 5.68
CA ARG A 35 15.60 -30.31 5.21
C ARG A 35 14.45 -29.68 6.01
N ASP A 36 14.62 -29.56 7.33
CA ASP A 36 13.62 -28.99 8.22
C ASP A 36 13.39 -27.50 7.92
N SER A 37 14.46 -26.74 7.66
CA SER A 37 14.35 -25.32 7.27
C SER A 37 13.63 -25.14 5.93
N VAL A 38 13.80 -26.06 4.98
CA VAL A 38 13.07 -26.02 3.71
C VAL A 38 11.60 -26.36 3.93
N ALA A 39 11.30 -27.34 4.79
CA ALA A 39 9.92 -27.70 5.14
C ALA A 39 9.20 -26.53 5.81
N GLU A 40 9.82 -25.90 6.81
CA GLU A 40 9.29 -24.70 7.50
C GLU A 40 9.03 -23.54 6.52
N MET A 41 9.96 -23.30 5.58
CA MET A 41 9.80 -22.24 4.58
C MET A 41 8.60 -22.51 3.66
N THR A 42 8.45 -23.74 3.17
CA THR A 42 7.35 -24.13 2.28
C THR A 42 6.01 -24.11 3.01
N GLU A 43 5.96 -24.58 4.25
CA GLU A 43 4.77 -24.50 5.11
C GLU A 43 4.37 -23.05 5.39
N SER A 44 5.34 -22.18 5.67
CA SER A 44 5.09 -20.77 5.92
C SER A 44 4.48 -20.06 4.70
N ILE A 45 4.97 -20.39 3.49
CA ILE A 45 4.41 -19.85 2.24
C ILE A 45 2.99 -20.37 2.02
N ASP A 46 2.76 -21.66 2.24
CA ASP A 46 1.44 -22.28 2.07
C ASP A 46 0.43 -21.70 3.06
N ARG A 47 0.78 -21.61 4.33
CA ARG A 47 -0.05 -20.97 5.37
C ARG A 47 -0.35 -19.52 5.03
N PHE A 48 0.67 -18.73 4.68
CA PHE A 48 0.47 -17.33 4.28
C PHE A 48 -0.54 -17.22 3.15
N ARG A 49 -0.42 -18.05 2.11
CA ARG A 49 -1.33 -17.98 0.96
C ARG A 49 -2.77 -18.38 1.31
N ASN A 50 -2.95 -19.34 2.20
CA ASN A 50 -4.26 -19.93 2.51
C ASN A 50 -4.97 -19.26 3.69
N GLU A 51 -4.23 -18.73 4.68
CA GLU A 51 -4.79 -18.22 5.93
C GLU A 51 -4.88 -16.70 5.97
N ILE A 52 -3.99 -15.97 5.23
CA ILE A 52 -4.00 -14.50 5.24
C ILE A 52 -5.34 -13.95 4.73
N ARG A 53 -5.82 -12.90 5.37
CA ARG A 53 -7.09 -12.23 5.06
C ARG A 53 -6.87 -10.75 4.85
N TYR A 54 -7.89 -10.10 4.31
CA TYR A 54 -7.99 -8.66 4.31
C TYR A 54 -8.89 -8.21 5.47
N CYS A 55 -8.43 -7.24 6.25
CA CYS A 55 -9.20 -6.66 7.34
C CYS A 55 -10.55 -6.15 6.84
N SER A 56 -11.64 -6.56 7.49
CA SER A 56 -13.01 -6.18 7.12
C SER A 56 -13.28 -4.67 7.25
N GLN A 57 -12.44 -3.93 8.00
CA GLN A 57 -12.60 -2.49 8.20
C GLN A 57 -11.74 -1.62 7.29
N CYS A 58 -10.50 -2.02 7.02
CA CYS A 58 -9.53 -1.16 6.35
C CYS A 58 -8.85 -1.79 5.13
N ASN A 59 -9.15 -3.05 4.81
CA ASN A 59 -8.56 -3.79 3.70
C ASN A 59 -7.03 -3.97 3.79
N ASN A 60 -6.41 -3.79 4.96
CA ASN A 60 -5.02 -4.18 5.20
C ASN A 60 -4.92 -5.69 5.38
N LEU A 61 -3.73 -6.27 5.20
CA LEU A 61 -3.51 -7.69 5.52
C LEU A 61 -3.63 -7.95 7.02
N SER A 62 -4.22 -9.10 7.36
CA SER A 62 -4.47 -9.52 8.73
C SER A 62 -4.58 -11.03 8.85
N ASP A 63 -4.14 -11.58 9.96
CA ASP A 63 -4.38 -12.98 10.34
C ASP A 63 -5.81 -13.18 10.87
N GLU A 64 -6.45 -12.08 11.34
CA GLU A 64 -7.80 -12.06 11.88
C GLU A 64 -8.76 -11.22 11.02
N GLU A 65 -10.06 -11.27 11.33
CA GLU A 65 -11.09 -10.48 10.62
C GLU A 65 -10.83 -8.97 10.70
N VAL A 66 -10.35 -8.49 11.86
CA VAL A 66 -9.98 -7.09 12.11
C VAL A 66 -8.49 -7.03 12.43
N CYS A 67 -7.73 -6.25 11.67
CA CYS A 67 -6.28 -6.14 11.87
C CYS A 67 -5.92 -5.47 13.21
N PRO A 68 -4.71 -5.70 13.75
CA PRO A 68 -4.26 -5.09 15.00
C PRO A 68 -4.35 -3.57 15.03
N ILE A 69 -4.13 -2.90 13.89
CA ILE A 69 -4.26 -1.43 13.78
C ILE A 69 -5.71 -1.00 14.02
N CYS A 70 -6.69 -1.69 13.40
CA CYS A 70 -8.11 -1.36 13.56
C CYS A 70 -8.67 -1.76 14.94
N ALA A 71 -8.08 -2.75 15.60
CA ALA A 71 -8.45 -3.19 16.93
C ALA A 71 -7.86 -2.33 18.06
N ASP A 72 -6.82 -1.54 17.76
CA ASP A 72 -6.14 -0.70 18.74
C ASP A 72 -7.00 0.50 19.13
N ARG A 73 -7.46 0.52 20.40
CA ARG A 73 -8.31 1.57 20.95
C ARG A 73 -7.57 2.86 21.31
N GLU A 74 -6.23 2.82 21.36
CA GLU A 74 -5.41 3.99 21.68
C GLU A 74 -5.12 4.85 20.45
N ARG A 75 -5.47 4.37 19.25
CA ARG A 75 -5.32 5.14 18.03
C ARG A 75 -6.44 6.15 17.84
N ASP A 76 -6.14 7.19 17.07
CA ASP A 76 -7.13 8.17 16.66
C ASP A 76 -8.03 7.60 15.56
N HIS A 77 -9.23 7.15 15.94
CA HIS A 77 -10.23 6.62 15.03
C HIS A 77 -10.96 7.71 14.21
N ALA A 78 -10.74 9.00 14.53
CA ALA A 78 -11.33 10.10 13.80
C ALA A 78 -10.53 10.49 12.54
N THR A 79 -9.31 10.02 12.40
CA THR A 79 -8.44 10.31 11.26
C THR A 79 -8.09 9.04 10.49
N ILE A 80 -8.35 9.03 9.16
CA ILE A 80 -8.05 7.90 8.28
C ILE A 80 -7.04 8.33 7.22
N CYS A 81 -5.90 7.64 7.14
CA CYS A 81 -4.95 7.74 6.04
C CYS A 81 -5.31 6.70 4.96
N VAL A 82 -5.69 7.18 3.79
CA VAL A 82 -6.00 6.34 2.63
C VAL A 82 -4.74 6.14 1.82
N VAL A 83 -4.38 4.90 1.59
CA VAL A 83 -3.19 4.48 0.84
C VAL A 83 -3.55 3.54 -0.31
N GLU A 84 -2.67 3.40 -1.28
CA GLU A 84 -2.90 2.55 -2.44
C GLU A 84 -2.76 1.07 -2.10
N GLN A 85 -1.68 0.71 -1.38
CA GLN A 85 -1.30 -0.67 -1.14
C GLN A 85 -0.91 -0.92 0.32
N VAL A 86 -0.89 -2.19 0.69
CA VAL A 86 -0.46 -2.65 2.03
C VAL A 86 0.96 -2.21 2.38
N ALA A 87 1.86 -2.16 1.39
CA ALA A 87 3.24 -1.71 1.59
C ALA A 87 3.31 -0.26 2.08
N ASP A 88 2.37 0.59 1.66
CA ASP A 88 2.33 2.00 2.05
C ASP A 88 2.00 2.16 3.54
N VAL A 89 1.09 1.31 4.07
CA VAL A 89 0.80 1.26 5.52
C VAL A 89 2.08 1.04 6.29
N ARG A 90 2.90 0.07 5.87
CA ARG A 90 4.18 -0.22 6.53
C ARG A 90 5.14 0.96 6.45
N SER A 91 5.18 1.66 5.32
CA SER A 91 6.04 2.83 5.12
C SER A 91 5.68 3.96 6.09
N VAL A 92 4.38 4.23 6.27
CA VAL A 92 3.91 5.25 7.21
C VAL A 92 4.13 4.80 8.67
N GLU A 93 3.81 3.55 9.03
CA GLU A 93 4.02 3.00 10.37
C GLU A 93 5.50 3.03 10.80
N ASN A 94 6.43 2.81 9.88
CA ASN A 94 7.87 2.87 10.15
C ASN A 94 8.31 4.26 10.63
N THR A 95 7.59 5.32 10.29
CA THR A 95 7.89 6.69 10.78
C THR A 95 7.60 6.86 12.27
N ARG A 96 6.71 6.04 12.84
CA ARG A 96 6.21 6.12 14.22
C ARG A 96 5.56 7.46 14.59
N GLN A 97 5.21 8.28 13.60
CA GLN A 97 4.63 9.61 13.81
C GLN A 97 3.11 9.63 13.61
N TYR A 98 2.56 8.67 12.89
CA TYR A 98 1.14 8.61 12.60
C TYR A 98 0.42 7.67 13.59
N ARG A 99 -0.62 8.20 14.22
CA ARG A 99 -1.42 7.47 15.21
C ARG A 99 -2.88 7.29 14.80
N GLY A 100 -3.23 7.70 13.59
CA GLY A 100 -4.56 7.47 13.01
C GLY A 100 -4.77 6.07 12.47
N MET A 101 -5.90 5.90 11.80
CA MET A 101 -6.32 4.67 11.14
C MET A 101 -5.89 4.67 9.68
N TYR A 102 -5.89 3.49 9.06
CA TYR A 102 -5.63 3.36 7.63
C TYR A 102 -6.84 2.86 6.86
N HIS A 103 -6.81 3.08 5.56
CA HIS A 103 -7.67 2.42 4.59
C HIS A 103 -6.87 2.12 3.32
N VAL A 104 -6.80 0.84 2.93
CA VAL A 104 -6.05 0.38 1.76
C VAL A 104 -7.01 0.21 0.59
N LEU A 105 -6.78 0.95 -0.50
CA LEU A 105 -7.62 0.89 -1.69
C LEU A 105 -7.49 -0.43 -2.45
N GLY A 106 -6.30 -1.02 -2.43
CA GLY A 106 -5.95 -2.21 -3.22
C GLY A 106 -5.33 -1.88 -4.59
N GLY A 107 -5.06 -0.61 -4.86
CA GLY A 107 -4.46 -0.12 -6.11
C GLY A 107 -4.89 1.30 -6.45
N VAL A 108 -4.74 1.63 -7.73
CA VAL A 108 -5.17 2.90 -8.35
C VAL A 108 -6.07 2.63 -9.56
N ILE A 109 -6.91 3.59 -9.93
CA ILE A 109 -7.71 3.52 -11.16
C ILE A 109 -6.74 3.53 -12.35
N SER A 110 -6.72 2.46 -13.12
CA SER A 110 -5.84 2.32 -14.28
C SER A 110 -6.58 1.62 -15.43
N PRO A 111 -7.21 2.38 -16.34
CA PRO A 111 -7.90 1.81 -17.51
C PRO A 111 -6.98 0.95 -18.37
N MET A 112 -5.71 1.31 -18.46
CA MET A 112 -4.70 0.54 -19.21
C MET A 112 -4.46 -0.85 -18.63
N GLN A 113 -4.63 -1.01 -17.31
CA GLN A 113 -4.51 -2.29 -16.60
C GLN A 113 -5.87 -2.94 -16.34
N GLY A 114 -6.96 -2.33 -16.83
CA GLY A 114 -8.32 -2.82 -16.62
C GLY A 114 -8.84 -2.61 -15.18
N ILE A 115 -8.20 -1.74 -14.38
CA ILE A 115 -8.61 -1.46 -13.01
C ILE A 115 -9.58 -0.28 -13.00
N SER A 116 -10.82 -0.55 -12.66
CA SER A 116 -11.91 0.39 -12.52
C SER A 116 -12.11 0.82 -11.05
N PRO A 117 -12.89 1.89 -10.77
CA PRO A 117 -13.22 2.28 -9.40
C PRO A 117 -13.91 1.18 -8.58
N SER A 118 -14.67 0.27 -9.22
CA SER A 118 -15.35 -0.83 -8.55
C SER A 118 -14.41 -1.96 -8.09
N ASP A 119 -13.20 -2.02 -8.64
CA ASP A 119 -12.18 -2.99 -8.23
C ASP A 119 -11.46 -2.54 -6.95
N LEU A 120 -11.55 -1.25 -6.65
CA LEU A 120 -10.94 -0.64 -5.46
C LEU A 120 -11.91 -0.62 -4.28
N LYS A 121 -11.38 -0.61 -3.05
CA LYS A 121 -12.18 -0.63 -1.83
C LYS A 121 -12.71 0.76 -1.41
N ILE A 122 -13.14 1.57 -2.39
CA ILE A 122 -13.63 2.93 -2.18
C ILE A 122 -15.00 2.92 -1.48
N ASP A 123 -15.87 1.99 -1.84
CA ASP A 123 -17.19 1.87 -1.19
C ASP A 123 -17.06 1.49 0.27
N LEU A 124 -16.14 0.58 0.63
CA LEU A 124 -15.83 0.23 2.02
C LEU A 124 -15.36 1.46 2.83
N LEU A 125 -14.56 2.36 2.22
CA LEU A 125 -14.17 3.63 2.84
C LEU A 125 -15.39 4.51 3.10
N CYS A 126 -16.26 4.68 2.11
CA CYS A 126 -17.47 5.48 2.22
C CYS A 126 -18.42 4.93 3.31
N GLU A 127 -18.63 3.62 3.35
CA GLU A 127 -19.41 2.98 4.41
C GLU A 127 -18.83 3.22 5.80
N ARG A 128 -17.50 3.12 5.93
CA ARG A 128 -16.82 3.40 7.19
C ARG A 128 -17.03 4.84 7.66
N ILE A 129 -16.92 5.80 6.76
CA ILE A 129 -17.17 7.22 7.06
C ILE A 129 -18.66 7.43 7.42
N ALA A 130 -19.59 6.81 6.71
CA ALA A 130 -21.03 6.91 6.94
C ALA A 130 -21.47 6.38 8.33
N ARG A 131 -20.74 5.41 8.89
CA ARG A 131 -20.97 4.93 10.27
C ARG A 131 -20.70 6.01 11.32
N GLY A 132 -20.04 7.10 10.97
CA GLY A 132 -19.75 8.25 11.81
C GLY A 132 -18.43 8.15 12.58
N GLY A 133 -18.06 9.27 13.21
CA GLY A 133 -16.84 9.39 14.02
C GLY A 133 -15.60 9.84 13.23
N VAL A 134 -15.57 9.68 11.91
CA VAL A 134 -14.44 10.14 11.07
C VAL A 134 -14.56 11.64 10.83
N LYS A 135 -13.50 12.36 11.15
CA LYS A 135 -13.40 13.84 10.98
C LYS A 135 -12.44 14.25 9.86
N GLU A 136 -11.41 13.44 9.63
CA GLU A 136 -10.41 13.73 8.60
C GLU A 136 -10.05 12.47 7.79
N VAL A 137 -9.94 12.66 6.48
CA VAL A 137 -9.38 11.67 5.54
C VAL A 137 -8.14 12.29 4.90
N ILE A 138 -6.99 11.65 5.11
CA ILE A 138 -5.71 12.03 4.50
C ILE A 138 -5.51 11.15 3.27
N LEU A 139 -5.42 11.72 2.08
CA LEU A 139 -5.17 11.00 0.84
C LEU A 139 -3.66 10.89 0.61
N ALA A 140 -3.09 9.71 0.88
CA ALA A 140 -1.68 9.39 0.65
C ALA A 140 -1.55 8.59 -0.65
N ILE A 141 -1.89 9.24 -1.77
CA ILE A 141 -1.94 8.67 -3.11
C ILE A 141 -0.75 9.21 -3.92
N SER A 142 -0.18 8.37 -4.78
CA SER A 142 0.96 8.73 -5.64
C SER A 142 0.64 9.90 -6.58
N THR A 143 1.70 10.53 -7.09
CA THR A 143 1.60 11.62 -8.06
C THR A 143 1.62 11.13 -9.52
N SER A 144 1.46 9.81 -9.74
CA SER A 144 1.31 9.25 -11.08
C SER A 144 -0.02 9.69 -11.71
N VAL A 145 -0.14 9.58 -13.02
CA VAL A 145 -1.38 9.91 -13.75
C VAL A 145 -2.57 9.12 -13.20
N GLU A 146 -2.35 7.85 -12.89
CA GLU A 146 -3.34 6.95 -12.29
C GLU A 146 -3.66 7.37 -10.85
N GLY A 147 -2.64 7.77 -10.06
CA GLY A 147 -2.81 8.29 -8.71
C GLY A 147 -3.64 9.57 -8.69
N GLU A 148 -3.34 10.54 -9.57
CA GLU A 148 -4.12 11.79 -9.70
C GLU A 148 -5.57 11.50 -10.12
N THR A 149 -5.78 10.58 -11.06
CA THR A 149 -7.12 10.15 -11.46
C THR A 149 -7.89 9.56 -10.28
N THR A 150 -7.22 8.73 -9.49
CA THR A 150 -7.78 8.09 -8.30
C THR A 150 -8.11 9.13 -7.21
N LEU A 151 -7.20 10.07 -6.99
CA LEU A 151 -7.39 11.16 -6.04
C LEU A 151 -8.59 12.02 -6.41
N PHE A 152 -8.73 12.40 -7.68
CA PHE A 152 -9.88 13.18 -8.17
C PHE A 152 -11.20 12.41 -7.97
N TYR A 153 -11.22 11.12 -8.27
CA TYR A 153 -12.40 10.28 -8.06
C TYR A 153 -12.76 10.20 -6.56
N LEU A 154 -11.77 9.96 -5.69
CA LEU A 154 -11.98 9.94 -4.23
C LEU A 154 -12.52 11.26 -3.72
N MET A 155 -11.95 12.40 -4.13
CA MET A 155 -12.44 13.72 -3.74
C MET A 155 -13.92 13.91 -4.10
N ASN A 156 -14.34 13.48 -5.30
CA ASN A 156 -15.74 13.58 -5.71
C ASN A 156 -16.65 12.67 -4.86
N ARG A 157 -16.20 11.44 -4.54
CA ARG A 157 -16.95 10.53 -3.67
C ARG A 157 -17.05 11.04 -2.23
N LEU A 158 -16.01 11.68 -1.71
CA LEU A 158 -15.96 12.16 -0.32
C LEU A 158 -16.75 13.46 -0.12
N ARG A 159 -17.05 14.23 -1.17
CA ARG A 159 -17.88 15.45 -1.10
C ARG A 159 -19.29 15.22 -0.53
N GLN A 160 -19.81 13.99 -0.61
CA GLN A 160 -21.12 13.66 -0.06
C GLN A 160 -21.17 13.66 1.48
N PHE A 161 -20.04 13.76 2.16
CA PHE A 161 -19.95 13.77 3.61
C PHE A 161 -19.71 15.19 4.14
N PRO A 162 -20.78 15.91 4.56
CA PRO A 162 -20.65 17.28 5.05
C PRO A 162 -19.83 17.31 6.34
N GLY A 163 -18.91 18.27 6.42
CA GLY A 163 -18.03 18.46 7.58
C GLY A 163 -16.80 17.53 7.63
N LEU A 164 -16.67 16.61 6.68
CA LEU A 164 -15.46 15.79 6.55
C LEU A 164 -14.32 16.66 6.01
N LYS A 165 -13.21 16.72 6.76
CA LYS A 165 -11.98 17.34 6.28
C LYS A 165 -11.24 16.34 5.39
N VAL A 166 -10.93 16.74 4.16
CA VAL A 166 -10.13 15.94 3.23
C VAL A 166 -8.81 16.66 2.99
N THR A 167 -7.72 15.99 3.26
CA THR A 167 -6.35 16.48 3.08
C THR A 167 -5.54 15.52 2.22
N SER A 168 -4.39 15.96 1.73
CA SER A 168 -3.41 15.08 1.08
C SER A 168 -2.05 15.22 1.77
N ILE A 169 -1.22 14.20 1.63
CA ILE A 169 0.18 14.31 2.06
C ILE A 169 0.86 15.47 1.31
N ALA A 170 1.79 16.15 2.01
CA ALA A 170 2.53 17.25 1.42
C ALA A 170 3.34 16.76 0.21
N ARG A 171 3.30 17.54 -0.86
CA ARG A 171 4.06 17.30 -2.09
C ARG A 171 5.07 18.42 -2.25
N GLY A 172 6.28 18.07 -2.63
CA GLY A 172 7.34 19.06 -2.83
C GLY A 172 8.70 18.41 -2.94
N ILE A 173 9.74 19.23 -2.80
CA ILE A 173 11.14 18.81 -2.88
C ILE A 173 11.46 17.96 -1.66
N GLY A 174 12.06 16.81 -1.88
CA GLY A 174 12.47 15.89 -0.83
C GLY A 174 13.60 16.45 0.02
N PHE A 175 13.70 15.97 1.26
CA PHE A 175 14.79 16.37 2.14
C PHE A 175 16.12 15.82 1.60
N GLY A 176 17.05 16.72 1.32
CA GLY A 176 18.36 16.38 0.75
C GLY A 176 18.43 16.40 -0.76
N ASP A 177 17.31 16.68 -1.46
CA ASP A 177 17.31 16.85 -2.91
C ASP A 177 17.89 18.23 -3.27
N GLU A 178 18.69 18.28 -4.33
CA GLU A 178 19.20 19.51 -4.91
C GLU A 178 18.25 19.99 -6.03
N LEU A 179 17.88 21.28 -6.04
CA LEU A 179 16.93 21.87 -6.99
C LEU A 179 17.25 21.58 -8.46
N GLU A 180 18.54 21.44 -8.77
CA GLU A 180 19.02 21.15 -10.13
C GLU A 180 18.55 19.80 -10.68
N TYR A 181 18.30 18.82 -9.78
CA TYR A 181 17.90 17.45 -10.17
C TYR A 181 16.41 17.16 -10.00
N VAL A 182 15.64 18.15 -9.53
CA VAL A 182 14.20 18.01 -9.34
C VAL A 182 13.47 18.39 -10.62
N ASP A 183 12.47 17.61 -11.02
CA ASP A 183 11.67 17.88 -12.20
C ASP A 183 10.81 19.17 -12.06
N GLU A 184 10.49 19.79 -13.19
CA GLU A 184 9.79 21.08 -13.25
C GLU A 184 8.39 21.04 -12.56
N LEU A 185 7.67 19.91 -12.63
CA LEU A 185 6.35 19.76 -12.02
C LEU A 185 6.46 19.76 -10.50
N THR A 186 7.43 19.02 -9.96
CA THR A 186 7.71 18.97 -8.52
C THR A 186 8.11 20.35 -7.99
N ILE A 187 8.96 21.10 -8.72
CA ILE A 187 9.33 22.48 -8.35
C ILE A 187 8.09 23.39 -8.38
N THR A 188 7.26 23.29 -9.42
CA THR A 188 6.02 24.06 -9.54
C THR A 188 5.08 23.80 -8.35
N HIS A 189 4.86 22.53 -8.00
CA HIS A 189 4.03 22.17 -6.85
C HIS A 189 4.60 22.66 -5.53
N ALA A 190 5.93 22.57 -5.35
CA ALA A 190 6.60 23.07 -4.15
C ALA A 190 6.43 24.59 -3.98
N LEU A 191 6.55 25.35 -5.08
CA LEU A 191 6.34 26.80 -5.07
C LEU A 191 4.89 27.19 -4.80
N MET A 192 3.93 26.48 -5.39
CA MET A 192 2.50 26.71 -5.15
C MET A 192 2.10 26.43 -3.71
N ASN A 193 2.66 25.40 -3.10
CA ASN A 193 2.36 24.96 -1.74
C ASN A 193 3.40 25.43 -0.71
N ARG A 194 4.19 26.46 -1.02
CA ARG A 194 5.21 27.00 -0.12
C ARG A 194 4.60 27.45 1.21
N ARG A 195 5.33 27.23 2.28
CA ARG A 195 4.95 27.66 3.64
C ARG A 195 5.77 28.86 4.07
N GLU A 196 5.15 29.71 4.86
CA GLU A 196 5.85 30.78 5.58
C GLU A 196 6.80 30.18 6.63
N ILE A 197 7.97 30.75 6.76
CA ILE A 197 8.98 30.36 7.76
C ILE A 197 8.89 31.42 8.86
N GLU A 198 8.58 30.97 10.08
CA GLU A 198 8.59 31.80 11.30
C GLU A 198 9.98 31.82 11.91
#